data_4013ca3946739e019d0dda794ee75015
#
_entry.id   4013ca3946739e019d0dda794ee75015
#
_cell.length_a   1.000
_cell.length_b   1.000
_cell.length_c   1.000
_cell.angle_alpha   90.00
_cell.angle_beta   90.00
_cell.angle_gamma   90.00
#
_symmetry.space_group_name_H-M   'P 1'
#
loop_
_entity.id
_entity.type
_entity.pdbx_description
1 polymer ?
#
loop_
_entity_poly.entity_id
_entity_poly.type
_entity_poly.pdbx_seq_one_letter_code
_entity_poly.pdbx_strand_id
1 'polypeptide(L)'
;MKKYAVCMWGQLRAVDKIIENLYKNLLEPLEADFFVMVQTTGTDIDKNMDLLKTENKIMYKSPDVTKIFTNYSELLKKNNYINIPYLNAYYNWYKICETFGDIFEQNYEYTIITRSDFLHLIPYPDISSLYDKKDLFWCYDGHEWSGINASIICIPSKYVKSYLFSYYNYLQDPNNINRLNRISHKLNTEYFLKIIFDDNNWKIGKIEPNSFISASNFNEITSWGKVKYSESHKVFYKYDDQLNRAFTSLRKYKHNKRWKLCNLNGNYSIILMK
;
A
#
# COMPACT_ATOMS: atom_id res chain seq x y z
N MET A 1 2.81 23.54 -6.12
CA MET A 1 2.87 22.09 -5.89
C MET A 1 1.59 21.67 -5.16
N LYS A 2 0.88 20.67 -5.66
CA LYS A 2 -0.29 20.11 -4.96
C LYS A 2 0.17 19.29 -3.75
N LYS A 3 -0.69 19.13 -2.73
CA LYS A 3 -0.29 18.38 -1.54
C LYS A 3 -0.18 16.87 -1.79
N TYR A 4 -1.17 16.28 -2.44
CA TYR A 4 -1.27 14.82 -2.53
C TYR A 4 -1.54 14.29 -3.94
N ALA A 5 -0.82 13.23 -4.31
CA ALA A 5 -1.23 12.25 -5.30
C ALA A 5 -1.62 10.95 -4.59
N VAL A 6 -2.67 10.28 -5.06
CA VAL A 6 -3.04 8.94 -4.63
C VAL A 6 -2.92 8.00 -5.82
N CYS A 7 -2.09 6.99 -5.73
CA CYS A 7 -1.95 5.96 -6.75
C CYS A 7 -2.50 4.62 -6.24
N MET A 8 -3.60 4.20 -6.83
CA MET A 8 -4.18 2.88 -6.60
C MET A 8 -3.60 1.87 -7.60
N TRP A 9 -3.23 0.69 -7.12
CA TRP A 9 -2.61 -0.33 -7.96
C TRP A 9 -3.15 -1.73 -7.73
N GLY A 10 -2.90 -2.60 -8.71
CA GLY A 10 -3.22 -4.02 -8.67
C GLY A 10 -4.39 -4.40 -9.56
N GLN A 11 -4.98 -5.56 -9.30
CA GLN A 11 -6.21 -6.01 -9.96
C GLN A 11 -7.41 -5.29 -9.32
N LEU A 12 -8.40 -4.90 -10.10
CA LEU A 12 -9.59 -4.18 -9.61
C LEU A 12 -10.57 -5.11 -8.87
N ARG A 13 -10.07 -5.82 -7.87
CA ARG A 13 -10.90 -6.65 -6.99
C ARG A 13 -11.70 -5.76 -6.05
N ALA A 14 -12.96 -6.10 -5.85
CA ALA A 14 -13.86 -5.38 -4.94
C ALA A 14 -13.95 -3.86 -5.17
N VAL A 15 -13.47 -3.33 -6.30
CA VAL A 15 -13.48 -1.88 -6.55
C VAL A 15 -14.89 -1.32 -6.52
N ASP A 16 -15.89 -2.05 -7.00
CA ASP A 16 -17.31 -1.72 -6.94
C ASP A 16 -17.82 -1.52 -5.49
N LYS A 17 -17.16 -2.13 -4.50
CA LYS A 17 -17.49 -2.01 -3.08
C LYS A 17 -16.72 -0.91 -2.37
N ILE A 18 -15.53 -0.56 -2.88
CA ILE A 18 -14.66 0.36 -2.16
C ILE A 18 -14.61 1.75 -2.77
N ILE A 19 -14.98 1.92 -4.04
CA ILE A 19 -14.67 3.14 -4.79
C ILE A 19 -15.31 4.40 -4.20
N GLU A 20 -16.56 4.33 -3.78
CA GLU A 20 -17.23 5.46 -3.11
C GLU A 20 -16.53 5.85 -1.81
N ASN A 21 -16.10 4.84 -1.02
CA ASN A 21 -15.36 5.08 0.21
C ASN A 21 -13.96 5.63 -0.05
N LEU A 22 -13.32 5.21 -1.14
CA LEU A 22 -12.03 5.75 -1.56
C LEU A 22 -12.15 7.25 -1.87
N TYR A 23 -13.14 7.65 -2.67
CA TYR A 23 -13.40 9.07 -2.96
C TYR A 23 -13.67 9.84 -1.67
N LYS A 24 -14.66 9.42 -0.90
CA LYS A 24 -15.13 10.11 0.30
C LYS A 24 -14.08 10.20 1.42
N ASN A 25 -13.27 9.15 1.62
CA ASN A 25 -12.43 9.03 2.81
C ASN A 25 -10.92 9.15 2.51
N LEU A 26 -10.51 9.15 1.25
CA LEU A 26 -9.10 9.32 0.89
C LEU A 26 -8.89 10.49 -0.07
N LEU A 27 -9.61 10.55 -1.20
CA LEU A 27 -9.34 11.53 -2.24
C LEU A 27 -9.89 12.92 -1.89
N GLU A 28 -11.17 13.03 -1.56
CA GLU A 28 -11.83 14.30 -1.26
C GLU A 28 -11.24 15.01 -0.03
N PRO A 29 -11.01 14.33 1.13
CA PRO A 29 -10.46 14.99 2.30
C PRO A 29 -9.04 15.53 2.11
N LEU A 30 -8.28 14.95 1.18
CA LEU A 30 -6.92 15.36 0.86
C LEU A 30 -6.83 16.26 -0.37
N GLU A 31 -7.95 16.51 -1.06
CA GLU A 31 -7.97 17.19 -2.37
C GLU A 31 -6.95 16.57 -3.34
N ALA A 32 -6.85 15.23 -3.30
CA ALA A 32 -5.80 14.49 -3.98
C ALA A 32 -6.13 14.22 -5.45
N ASP A 33 -5.11 14.31 -6.32
CA ASP A 33 -5.23 13.79 -7.67
C ASP A 33 -5.15 12.26 -7.66
N PHE A 34 -5.98 11.62 -8.48
CA PHE A 34 -6.11 10.17 -8.52
C PHE A 34 -5.41 9.57 -9.73
N PHE A 35 -4.52 8.62 -9.46
CA PHE A 35 -3.75 7.83 -10.41
C PHE A 35 -4.06 6.35 -10.25
N VAL A 36 -4.08 5.60 -11.34
CA VAL A 36 -4.42 4.18 -11.29
C VAL A 36 -3.51 3.36 -12.20
N MET A 37 -2.94 2.31 -11.65
CA MET A 37 -2.17 1.32 -12.40
C MET A 37 -2.82 -0.07 -12.26
N VAL A 38 -3.51 -0.51 -13.29
CA VAL A 38 -4.23 -1.80 -13.30
C VAL A 38 -3.41 -2.87 -13.99
N GLN A 39 -3.17 -3.94 -13.26
CA GLN A 39 -2.56 -5.15 -13.81
C GLN A 39 -3.63 -6.13 -14.25
N THR A 40 -3.61 -6.52 -15.52
CA THR A 40 -4.51 -7.56 -16.05
C THR A 40 -3.76 -8.88 -16.26
N THR A 41 -4.45 -9.99 -15.99
CA THR A 41 -3.90 -11.34 -16.20
C THR A 41 -4.43 -12.01 -17.46
N GLY A 42 -5.29 -11.31 -18.23
CA GLY A 42 -5.96 -11.85 -19.40
C GLY A 42 -6.28 -10.79 -20.46
N THR A 43 -7.10 -11.16 -21.43
CA THR A 43 -7.61 -10.28 -22.51
C THR A 43 -8.85 -9.49 -22.12
N ASP A 44 -9.45 -9.80 -20.97
CA ASP A 44 -10.69 -9.16 -20.53
C ASP A 44 -10.40 -7.73 -20.07
N ILE A 45 -11.11 -6.79 -20.65
CA ILE A 45 -11.17 -5.41 -20.16
C ILE A 45 -11.83 -5.47 -18.77
N ASP A 46 -11.15 -4.94 -17.77
CA ASP A 46 -11.71 -4.91 -16.43
C ASP A 46 -12.93 -3.98 -16.40
N LYS A 47 -14.11 -4.58 -16.22
CA LYS A 47 -15.40 -3.86 -16.20
C LYS A 47 -15.48 -2.75 -15.14
N ASN A 48 -14.58 -2.78 -14.17
CA ASN A 48 -14.53 -1.80 -13.10
C ASN A 48 -13.73 -0.54 -13.46
N MET A 49 -13.07 -0.51 -14.63
CA MET A 49 -12.33 0.68 -15.07
C MET A 49 -13.23 1.93 -15.22
N ASP A 50 -14.49 1.75 -15.60
CA ASP A 50 -15.44 2.85 -15.77
C ASP A 50 -15.86 3.50 -14.43
N LEU A 51 -15.72 2.78 -13.34
CA LEU A 51 -15.96 3.32 -11.99
C LEU A 51 -14.87 4.31 -11.55
N LEU A 52 -13.72 4.29 -12.19
CA LEU A 52 -12.55 5.11 -11.84
C LEU A 52 -12.62 6.45 -12.56
N LYS A 53 -13.04 7.49 -11.85
CA LYS A 53 -13.21 8.87 -12.38
C LYS A 53 -11.85 9.59 -12.41
N THR A 54 -10.95 9.14 -13.28
CA THR A 54 -9.66 9.79 -13.51
C THR A 54 -9.19 9.52 -14.94
N GLU A 55 -8.50 10.51 -15.53
CA GLU A 55 -7.79 10.35 -16.81
C GLU A 55 -6.39 9.70 -16.60
N ASN A 56 -5.86 9.75 -15.39
CA ASN A 56 -4.54 9.19 -15.06
C ASN A 56 -4.65 7.69 -14.75
N LYS A 57 -5.22 6.91 -15.67
CA LYS A 57 -5.40 5.47 -15.50
C LYS A 57 -4.73 4.69 -16.62
N ILE A 58 -3.92 3.72 -16.24
CA ILE A 58 -3.21 2.85 -17.17
C ILE A 58 -3.51 1.40 -16.80
N MET A 59 -3.78 0.63 -17.84
CA MET A 59 -3.92 -0.81 -17.77
C MET A 59 -2.80 -1.49 -18.55
N TYR A 60 -2.19 -2.50 -17.98
CA TYR A 60 -1.17 -3.26 -18.67
C TYR A 60 -1.28 -4.76 -18.38
N LYS A 61 -0.85 -5.56 -19.35
CA LYS A 61 -0.76 -7.01 -19.18
C LYS A 61 0.45 -7.36 -18.33
N SER A 62 0.24 -8.19 -17.30
CA SER A 62 1.35 -8.67 -16.50
C SER A 62 2.33 -9.49 -17.36
N PRO A 63 3.62 -9.16 -17.34
CA PRO A 63 4.63 -10.03 -17.95
C PRO A 63 4.85 -11.28 -17.10
N ASP A 64 5.59 -12.23 -17.64
CA ASP A 64 6.14 -13.33 -16.85
C ASP A 64 7.26 -12.78 -15.94
N VAL A 65 6.90 -12.44 -14.71
CA VAL A 65 7.82 -11.84 -13.73
C VAL A 65 8.98 -12.77 -13.35
N THR A 66 8.85 -14.08 -13.56
CA THR A 66 9.94 -15.03 -13.28
C THR A 66 11.10 -14.88 -14.27
N LYS A 67 10.81 -14.39 -15.47
CA LYS A 67 11.84 -14.06 -16.48
C LYS A 67 12.50 -12.71 -16.23
N ILE A 68 11.81 -11.81 -15.52
CA ILE A 68 12.34 -10.48 -15.16
C ILE A 68 13.27 -10.60 -13.95
N PHE A 69 12.86 -11.35 -12.94
CA PHE A 69 13.61 -11.55 -11.70
C PHE A 69 14.37 -12.89 -11.73
N THR A 70 15.25 -13.08 -12.70
CA THR A 70 15.96 -14.36 -12.92
C THR A 70 16.82 -14.79 -11.73
N ASN A 71 17.46 -13.86 -11.04
CA ASN A 71 18.27 -14.14 -9.85
C ASN A 71 17.43 -14.57 -8.64
N TYR A 72 16.13 -14.35 -8.70
CA TYR A 72 15.21 -14.63 -7.60
C TYR A 72 14.80 -16.10 -7.50
N SER A 73 14.96 -16.89 -8.54
CA SER A 73 14.63 -18.32 -8.54
C SER A 73 15.36 -19.11 -7.44
N GLU A 74 16.55 -18.66 -7.03
CA GLU A 74 17.31 -19.26 -5.94
C GLU A 74 16.75 -18.89 -4.54
N LEU A 75 16.18 -17.69 -4.39
CA LEU A 75 15.50 -17.25 -3.18
C LEU A 75 14.17 -17.99 -2.98
N LEU A 76 13.40 -18.21 -4.06
CA LEU A 76 12.13 -18.95 -4.03
C LEU A 76 12.31 -20.38 -3.52
N LYS A 77 13.41 -21.04 -3.85
CA LYS A 77 13.70 -22.41 -3.42
C LYS A 77 13.89 -22.53 -1.90
N LYS A 78 14.36 -21.47 -1.25
CA LYS A 78 14.68 -21.45 0.19
C LYS A 78 13.60 -20.77 1.05
N ASN A 79 12.82 -19.87 0.48
CA ASN A 79 11.85 -19.05 1.20
C ASN A 79 10.46 -19.15 0.57
N ASN A 80 9.58 -19.96 1.15
CA ASN A 80 8.18 -20.11 0.71
C ASN A 80 7.31 -18.85 0.91
N TYR A 81 7.85 -17.75 1.42
CA TYR A 81 7.09 -16.55 1.79
C TYR A 81 7.07 -15.46 0.73
N ILE A 82 8.07 -15.39 -0.12
CA ILE A 82 8.02 -14.51 -1.28
C ILE A 82 7.66 -15.37 -2.48
N ASN A 83 6.47 -15.19 -3.00
CA ASN A 83 5.93 -15.97 -4.12
C ASN A 83 5.65 -15.06 -5.35
N ILE A 84 5.24 -15.65 -6.45
CA ILE A 84 4.93 -14.94 -7.70
C ILE A 84 3.99 -13.74 -7.52
N PRO A 85 2.93 -13.77 -6.70
CA PRO A 85 2.13 -12.59 -6.41
C PRO A 85 2.90 -11.40 -5.86
N TYR A 86 3.93 -11.60 -5.04
CA TYR A 86 4.77 -10.52 -4.54
C TYR A 86 5.69 -9.96 -5.63
N LEU A 87 6.27 -10.81 -6.48
CA LEU A 87 7.05 -10.35 -7.64
C LEU A 87 6.20 -9.48 -8.58
N ASN A 88 4.94 -9.86 -8.78
CA ASN A 88 3.99 -9.04 -9.53
C ASN A 88 3.76 -7.68 -8.85
N ALA A 89 3.65 -7.63 -7.52
CA ALA A 89 3.51 -6.38 -6.78
C ALA A 89 4.76 -5.48 -6.95
N TYR A 90 5.96 -6.04 -6.84
CA TYR A 90 7.22 -5.29 -7.02
C TYR A 90 7.37 -4.77 -8.45
N TYR A 91 6.97 -5.57 -9.43
CA TYR A 91 6.95 -5.13 -10.82
C TYR A 91 5.89 -4.04 -11.07
N ASN A 92 4.73 -4.10 -10.42
CA ASN A 92 3.75 -3.02 -10.46
C ASN A 92 4.33 -1.69 -9.95
N TRP A 93 5.04 -1.71 -8.83
CA TRP A 93 5.66 -0.50 -8.29
C TRP A 93 6.74 0.05 -9.21
N TYR A 94 7.55 -0.81 -9.80
CA TYR A 94 8.47 -0.43 -10.86
C TYR A 94 7.75 0.26 -12.03
N LYS A 95 6.63 -0.31 -12.50
CA LYS A 95 5.82 0.28 -13.59
C LYS A 95 5.17 1.60 -13.21
N ILE A 96 4.68 1.74 -11.98
CA ILE A 96 4.18 3.02 -11.46
C ILE A 96 5.29 4.07 -11.51
N CYS A 97 6.50 3.71 -11.10
CA CYS A 97 7.64 4.62 -11.13
C CYS A 97 8.01 5.06 -12.54
N GLU A 98 8.11 4.11 -13.49
CA GLU A 98 8.38 4.42 -14.90
C GLU A 98 7.33 5.36 -15.50
N THR A 99 6.06 5.20 -15.10
CA THR A 99 4.95 5.91 -15.73
C THR A 99 4.68 7.25 -15.08
N PHE A 100 4.64 7.31 -13.76
CA PHE A 100 4.17 8.44 -12.98
C PHE A 100 5.24 9.04 -12.04
N GLY A 101 6.42 8.41 -11.92
CA GLY A 101 7.40 8.78 -10.91
C GLY A 101 7.85 10.23 -11.00
N ASP A 102 8.13 10.75 -12.21
CA ASP A 102 8.51 12.14 -12.43
C ASP A 102 7.36 13.11 -12.11
N ILE A 103 6.13 12.73 -12.46
CA ILE A 103 4.93 13.50 -12.16
C ILE A 103 4.75 13.64 -10.65
N PHE A 104 4.91 12.54 -9.91
CA PHE A 104 4.78 12.53 -8.46
C PHE A 104 5.85 13.39 -7.79
N GLU A 105 7.11 13.21 -8.19
CA GLU A 105 8.24 13.91 -7.58
C GLU A 105 8.18 15.44 -7.80
N GLN A 106 7.75 15.87 -9.00
CA GLN A 106 7.77 17.28 -9.38
C GLN A 106 6.53 18.07 -8.96
N ASN A 107 5.35 17.41 -8.87
CA ASN A 107 4.08 18.13 -8.74
C ASN A 107 3.41 18.01 -7.37
N TYR A 108 3.86 17.07 -6.51
CA TYR A 108 3.19 16.77 -5.23
C TYR A 108 4.16 16.84 -4.05
N GLU A 109 3.62 17.10 -2.86
CA GLU A 109 4.37 17.01 -1.61
C GLU A 109 4.47 15.58 -1.10
N TYR A 110 3.36 14.84 -1.25
CA TYR A 110 3.23 13.44 -0.85
C TYR A 110 2.55 12.61 -1.93
N THR A 111 2.97 11.35 -2.03
CA THR A 111 2.32 10.33 -2.85
C THR A 111 1.85 9.19 -1.96
N ILE A 112 0.56 8.88 -2.01
CA ILE A 112 -0.02 7.74 -1.30
C ILE A 112 -0.17 6.58 -2.27
N ILE A 113 0.50 5.47 -1.97
CA ILE A 113 0.36 4.23 -2.72
C ILE A 113 -0.59 3.32 -1.96
N THR A 114 -1.69 2.91 -2.61
CA THR A 114 -2.73 2.08 -2.00
C THR A 114 -3.19 0.96 -2.92
N ARG A 115 -3.76 -0.09 -2.34
CA ARG A 115 -4.32 -1.22 -3.08
C ARG A 115 -5.76 -0.95 -3.47
N SER A 116 -6.22 -1.65 -4.52
CA SER A 116 -7.59 -1.59 -5.04
C SER A 116 -8.64 -2.34 -4.20
N ASP A 117 -8.26 -2.94 -3.06
CA ASP A 117 -9.16 -3.70 -2.19
C ASP A 117 -9.22 -3.15 -0.75
N PHE A 118 -8.76 -1.90 -0.53
CA PHE A 118 -8.85 -1.22 0.77
C PHE A 118 -10.15 -0.43 0.91
N LEU A 119 -10.92 -0.73 1.97
CA LEU A 119 -12.11 0.01 2.34
C LEU A 119 -11.80 0.94 3.50
N HIS A 120 -11.87 2.26 3.26
CA HIS A 120 -11.59 3.32 4.22
C HIS A 120 -12.87 3.70 4.98
N LEU A 121 -12.90 3.53 6.30
CA LEU A 121 -14.11 3.81 7.11
C LEU A 121 -14.27 5.27 7.52
N ILE A 122 -13.16 6.01 7.59
CA ILE A 122 -13.11 7.42 8.00
C ILE A 122 -12.07 8.16 7.15
N PRO A 123 -12.16 9.50 7.09
CA PRO A 123 -11.18 10.30 6.35
C PRO A 123 -9.75 10.02 6.77
N TYR A 124 -8.86 9.89 5.77
CA TYR A 124 -7.42 9.78 5.98
C TYR A 124 -6.87 11.09 6.57
N PRO A 125 -5.90 11.04 7.50
CA PRO A 125 -5.36 12.27 8.08
C PRO A 125 -4.61 13.11 7.04
N ASP A 126 -4.80 14.43 7.08
CA ASP A 126 -3.96 15.36 6.32
C ASP A 126 -2.58 15.45 6.99
N ILE A 127 -1.66 14.61 6.54
CA ILE A 127 -0.30 14.51 7.09
C ILE A 127 0.44 15.83 6.93
N SER A 128 0.26 16.54 5.81
CA SER A 128 0.99 17.77 5.56
C SER A 128 0.64 18.89 6.54
N SER A 129 -0.59 18.88 7.09
CA SER A 129 -0.99 19.82 8.12
C SER A 129 -0.58 19.40 9.54
N LEU A 130 -0.33 18.10 9.75
CA LEU A 130 0.08 17.54 11.05
C LEU A 130 1.60 17.47 11.22
N TYR A 131 2.34 17.32 10.11
CA TYR A 131 3.79 17.12 10.11
C TYR A 131 4.45 17.80 8.91
N ASP A 132 5.23 18.83 9.16
CA ASP A 132 5.79 19.75 8.17
C ASP A 132 7.13 19.35 7.55
N LYS A 133 7.92 18.48 8.21
CA LYS A 133 9.31 18.19 7.80
C LYS A 133 9.47 17.38 6.52
N LYS A 134 8.43 16.67 6.07
CA LYS A 134 8.45 15.85 4.83
C LYS A 134 9.65 14.90 4.72
N ASP A 135 10.04 14.27 5.83
CA ASP A 135 11.17 13.34 5.91
C ASP A 135 10.77 11.95 6.41
N LEU A 136 9.48 11.75 6.72
CA LEU A 136 8.93 10.48 7.18
C LEU A 136 8.02 9.86 6.12
N PHE A 137 8.17 8.56 5.93
CA PHE A 137 7.15 7.72 5.33
C PHE A 137 6.09 7.41 6.37
N TRP A 138 4.82 7.33 5.96
CA TRP A 138 3.73 7.05 6.88
C TRP A 138 2.97 5.80 6.47
N CYS A 139 2.83 4.84 7.38
CA CYS A 139 2.06 3.62 7.17
C CYS A 139 1.15 3.32 8.35
N TYR A 140 0.19 2.42 8.15
CA TYR A 140 -0.64 1.98 9.26
C TYR A 140 0.16 1.21 10.30
N ASP A 141 -0.17 1.44 11.55
CA ASP A 141 0.32 0.67 12.69
C ASP A 141 -0.30 -0.73 12.69
N GLY A 142 0.53 -1.77 12.93
CA GLY A 142 0.13 -3.18 12.91
C GLY A 142 0.25 -3.88 11.54
N HIS A 143 0.12 -5.21 11.55
CA HIS A 143 0.37 -6.08 10.40
C HIS A 143 1.80 -5.96 9.83
N GLU A 144 2.75 -5.72 10.70
CA GLU A 144 4.14 -5.47 10.33
C GLU A 144 4.95 -6.75 10.12
N TRP A 145 4.51 -7.87 10.68
CA TRP A 145 5.12 -9.20 10.54
C TRP A 145 6.64 -9.16 10.63
N SER A 146 7.15 -8.45 11.64
CA SER A 146 8.57 -8.14 11.90
C SER A 146 9.20 -7.12 10.93
N GLY A 147 8.41 -6.42 10.13
CA GLY A 147 8.86 -5.44 9.14
C GLY A 147 8.03 -4.17 9.10
N ILE A 148 7.65 -3.74 7.90
CA ILE A 148 6.88 -2.51 7.65
C ILE A 148 5.62 -2.84 6.86
N ASN A 149 4.46 -2.39 7.36
CA ASN A 149 3.19 -2.56 6.65
C ASN A 149 3.11 -1.59 5.46
N ALA A 150 3.27 -2.13 4.23
CA ALA A 150 3.21 -1.38 2.99
C ALA A 150 1.86 -1.46 2.26
N SER A 151 0.81 -1.92 2.92
CA SER A 151 -0.51 -2.08 2.32
C SER A 151 -1.11 -0.75 1.86
N ILE A 152 -0.84 0.32 2.62
CA ILE A 152 -0.99 1.71 2.24
C ILE A 152 0.21 2.47 2.80
N ILE A 153 0.84 3.27 1.98
CA ILE A 153 2.00 4.06 2.40
C ILE A 153 1.94 5.46 1.81
N CYS A 154 2.12 6.46 2.66
CA CYS A 154 2.27 7.85 2.24
C CYS A 154 3.75 8.21 2.23
N ILE A 155 4.24 8.60 1.08
CA ILE A 155 5.65 8.80 0.75
C ILE A 155 5.89 10.28 0.50
N PRO A 156 6.86 10.94 1.16
CA PRO A 156 7.31 12.27 0.72
C PRO A 156 7.79 12.20 -0.73
N SER A 157 7.23 13.02 -1.62
CA SER A 157 7.39 12.81 -3.08
C SER A 157 8.85 12.85 -3.56
N LYS A 158 9.73 13.52 -2.85
CA LYS A 158 11.19 13.47 -3.10
C LYS A 158 11.81 12.05 -2.99
N TYR A 159 11.14 11.11 -2.35
CA TYR A 159 11.58 9.73 -2.20
C TYR A 159 10.77 8.74 -3.06
N VAL A 160 9.74 9.20 -3.77
CA VAL A 160 8.78 8.29 -4.43
C VAL A 160 9.45 7.41 -5.47
N LYS A 161 10.34 7.97 -6.29
CA LYS A 161 11.07 7.19 -7.30
C LYS A 161 12.00 6.17 -6.65
N SER A 162 12.80 6.60 -5.68
CA SER A 162 13.70 5.69 -4.95
C SER A 162 12.95 4.55 -4.28
N TYR A 163 11.79 4.85 -3.67
CA TYR A 163 10.96 3.83 -3.03
C TYR A 163 10.36 2.85 -4.05
N LEU A 164 9.73 3.33 -5.11
CA LEU A 164 9.05 2.49 -6.09
C LEU A 164 10.03 1.61 -6.89
N PHE A 165 11.26 2.10 -7.13
CA PHE A 165 12.32 1.32 -7.77
C PHE A 165 13.02 0.35 -6.82
N SER A 166 12.94 0.56 -5.51
CA SER A 166 13.81 -0.13 -4.55
C SER A 166 13.76 -1.64 -4.63
N TYR A 167 12.56 -2.22 -4.68
CA TYR A 167 12.41 -3.68 -4.75
C TYR A 167 12.95 -4.26 -6.05
N TYR A 168 12.67 -3.60 -7.16
CA TYR A 168 13.15 -4.01 -8.47
C TYR A 168 14.68 -4.00 -8.49
N ASN A 169 15.29 -2.88 -8.13
CA ASN A 169 16.76 -2.74 -8.11
C ASN A 169 17.40 -3.74 -7.13
N TYR A 170 16.79 -3.92 -5.96
CA TYR A 170 17.32 -4.83 -4.94
C TYR A 170 17.37 -6.27 -5.45
N LEU A 171 16.35 -6.72 -6.18
CA LEU A 171 16.25 -8.07 -6.73
C LEU A 171 17.06 -8.27 -8.03
N GLN A 172 17.53 -7.20 -8.67
CA GLN A 172 18.45 -7.30 -9.83
C GLN A 172 19.92 -7.42 -9.41
N ASP A 173 20.28 -7.04 -8.17
CA ASP A 173 21.65 -7.13 -7.69
C ASP A 173 21.96 -8.50 -7.04
N PRO A 174 22.88 -9.29 -7.59
CA PRO A 174 23.28 -10.59 -7.03
C PRO A 174 23.81 -10.51 -5.59
N ASN A 175 24.45 -9.38 -5.21
CA ASN A 175 24.97 -9.21 -3.85
C ASN A 175 23.83 -9.10 -2.84
N ASN A 176 22.78 -8.36 -3.20
CA ASN A 176 21.58 -8.26 -2.37
C ASN A 176 20.87 -9.60 -2.25
N ILE A 177 20.76 -10.37 -3.33
CA ILE A 177 20.21 -11.72 -3.32
C ILE A 177 21.01 -12.63 -2.37
N ASN A 178 22.35 -12.60 -2.46
CA ASN A 178 23.21 -13.36 -1.56
C ASN A 178 23.03 -12.93 -0.09
N ARG A 179 22.85 -11.64 0.18
CA ARG A 179 22.56 -11.13 1.51
C ARG A 179 21.21 -11.64 2.03
N LEU A 180 20.16 -11.57 1.22
CA LEU A 180 18.83 -12.07 1.59
C LEU A 180 18.86 -13.59 1.87
N ASN A 181 19.65 -14.36 1.11
CA ASN A 181 19.81 -15.79 1.32
C ASN A 181 20.49 -16.15 2.65
N ARG A 182 21.26 -15.25 3.25
CA ARG A 182 21.92 -15.45 4.56
C ARG A 182 20.98 -15.13 5.74
N ILE A 183 19.85 -14.54 5.49
CA ILE A 183 18.88 -14.22 6.56
C ILE A 183 18.28 -15.53 7.07
N SER A 184 18.45 -15.80 8.36
CA SER A 184 17.99 -17.02 9.02
C SER A 184 16.48 -17.04 9.28
N HIS A 185 15.82 -15.88 9.19
CA HIS A 185 14.38 -15.73 9.39
C HIS A 185 13.61 -15.89 8.09
N LYS A 186 12.33 -16.22 8.21
CA LYS A 186 11.43 -16.26 7.08
C LYS A 186 11.30 -14.85 6.48
N LEU A 187 11.84 -14.66 5.29
CA LEU A 187 11.78 -13.39 4.58
C LEU A 187 10.37 -13.22 3.99
N ASN A 188 9.56 -12.38 4.62
CA ASN A 188 8.28 -11.91 4.08
C ASN A 188 8.44 -10.52 3.45
N THR A 189 7.38 -10.02 2.82
CA THR A 189 7.37 -8.71 2.15
C THR A 189 7.66 -7.56 3.11
N GLU A 190 7.09 -7.61 4.29
CA GLU A 190 7.20 -6.57 5.31
C GLU A 190 8.62 -6.49 5.86
N TYR A 191 9.26 -7.63 6.12
CA TYR A 191 10.65 -7.68 6.56
C TYR A 191 11.62 -7.29 5.45
N PHE A 192 11.34 -7.67 4.19
CA PHE A 192 12.14 -7.21 3.05
C PHE A 192 12.07 -5.69 2.91
N LEU A 193 10.88 -5.10 3.05
CA LEU A 193 10.75 -3.64 3.04
C LEU A 193 11.55 -2.98 4.17
N LYS A 194 11.53 -3.58 5.36
CA LYS A 194 12.37 -3.09 6.47
C LYS A 194 13.85 -3.06 6.12
N ILE A 195 14.38 -4.09 5.48
CA ILE A 195 15.78 -4.11 5.03
C ILE A 195 16.06 -2.94 4.07
N ILE A 196 15.17 -2.70 3.11
CA ILE A 196 15.29 -1.58 2.16
C ILE A 196 15.28 -0.23 2.91
N PHE A 197 14.41 -0.06 3.91
CA PHE A 197 14.35 1.15 4.72
C PHE A 197 15.63 1.37 5.53
N ASP A 198 16.13 0.32 6.17
CA ASP A 198 17.35 0.36 6.97
C ASP A 198 18.57 0.75 6.07
N ASP A 199 18.68 0.16 4.88
CA ASP A 199 19.77 0.43 3.93
C ASP A 199 19.74 1.87 3.38
N ASN A 200 18.56 2.47 3.25
CA ASN A 200 18.39 3.83 2.77
C ASN A 200 18.31 4.86 3.91
N ASN A 201 18.40 4.45 5.17
CA ASN A 201 18.19 5.31 6.35
C ASN A 201 16.84 6.06 6.32
N TRP A 202 15.81 5.45 5.73
CA TRP A 202 14.46 6.02 5.70
C TRP A 202 13.77 5.86 7.04
N LYS A 203 13.05 6.89 7.45
CA LYS A 203 12.31 6.91 8.71
C LYS A 203 10.83 6.73 8.47
N ILE A 204 10.15 6.12 9.44
CA ILE A 204 8.73 5.82 9.33
C ILE A 204 7.95 6.41 10.50
N GLY A 205 6.80 6.98 10.20
CA GLY A 205 5.76 7.34 11.15
C GLY A 205 4.58 6.37 11.03
N LYS A 206 3.81 6.23 12.09
CA LYS A 206 2.66 5.33 12.18
C LYS A 206 1.35 6.09 12.13
N ILE A 207 0.35 5.54 11.48
CA ILE A 207 -1.02 6.05 11.44
C ILE A 207 -1.93 5.01 12.08
N GLU A 208 -2.83 5.45 12.96
CA GLU A 208 -3.86 4.56 13.51
C GLU A 208 -4.73 4.01 12.37
N PRO A 209 -4.90 2.68 12.25
CA PRO A 209 -5.59 2.06 11.13
C PRO A 209 -7.05 2.51 11.04
N ASN A 210 -7.46 2.95 9.87
CA ASN A 210 -8.82 3.38 9.58
C ASN A 210 -9.46 2.65 8.38
N SER A 211 -8.77 1.63 7.88
CA SER A 211 -9.20 0.81 6.75
C SER A 211 -8.86 -0.66 6.94
N PHE A 212 -9.44 -1.50 6.12
CA PHE A 212 -9.15 -2.94 6.08
C PHE A 212 -9.25 -3.48 4.66
N ILE A 213 -8.68 -4.66 4.43
CA ILE A 213 -8.78 -5.35 3.14
C ILE A 213 -10.18 -5.97 3.02
N SER A 214 -10.96 -5.46 2.07
CA SER A 214 -12.27 -5.99 1.73
C SER A 214 -12.19 -7.09 0.66
N ALA A 215 -13.30 -7.74 0.39
CA ALA A 215 -13.48 -8.70 -0.69
C ALA A 215 -14.88 -8.54 -1.29
N SER A 216 -15.07 -8.95 -2.53
CA SER A 216 -16.37 -8.88 -3.21
C SER A 216 -17.33 -9.99 -2.77
N ASN A 217 -16.80 -11.18 -2.47
CA ASN A 217 -17.57 -12.37 -2.08
C ASN A 217 -16.67 -13.45 -1.47
N PHE A 218 -17.26 -14.56 -1.02
CA PHE A 218 -16.53 -15.68 -0.42
C PHE A 218 -15.59 -16.42 -1.39
N ASN A 219 -15.82 -16.34 -2.69
CA ASN A 219 -15.05 -17.06 -3.70
C ASN A 219 -13.78 -16.31 -4.13
N GLU A 220 -13.55 -15.11 -3.63
CA GLU A 220 -12.34 -14.36 -3.93
C GLU A 220 -11.12 -15.10 -3.39
N ILE A 221 -10.24 -15.51 -4.29
CA ILE A 221 -9.01 -16.23 -3.94
C ILE A 221 -8.06 -15.27 -3.22
N THR A 222 -7.67 -15.65 -2.02
CA THR A 222 -6.66 -14.93 -1.25
C THR A 222 -5.46 -15.84 -1.02
N SER A 223 -4.25 -15.29 -1.08
CA SER A 223 -3.02 -16.06 -0.81
C SER A 223 -2.86 -16.44 0.67
N TRP A 224 -3.54 -15.76 1.59
CA TRP A 224 -3.31 -15.84 3.03
C TRP A 224 -4.59 -15.87 3.88
N GLY A 225 -5.53 -16.65 3.55
CA GLY A 225 -6.73 -16.84 4.38
C GLY A 225 -8.02 -16.86 3.60
N LYS A 226 -9.06 -17.29 4.27
CA LYS A 226 -10.40 -17.34 3.71
C LYS A 226 -11.09 -16.00 3.90
N VAL A 227 -11.85 -15.58 2.89
CA VAL A 227 -12.76 -14.46 3.01
C VAL A 227 -13.83 -14.78 4.04
N LYS A 228 -14.12 -13.83 4.92
CA LYS A 228 -15.14 -13.86 5.96
C LYS A 228 -16.20 -12.81 5.68
N TYR A 229 -17.37 -12.96 6.28
CA TYR A 229 -18.44 -11.98 6.24
C TYR A 229 -18.81 -11.52 7.64
N SER A 230 -18.90 -10.21 7.83
CA SER A 230 -19.37 -9.62 9.08
C SER A 230 -20.84 -9.28 8.95
N GLU A 231 -21.71 -10.01 9.65
CA GLU A 231 -23.15 -9.75 9.70
C GLU A 231 -23.47 -8.37 10.30
N SER A 232 -22.74 -7.99 11.35
CA SER A 232 -22.94 -6.71 12.03
C SER A 232 -22.53 -5.50 11.18
N HIS A 233 -21.56 -5.66 10.28
CA HIS A 233 -21.03 -4.58 9.47
C HIS A 233 -21.41 -4.68 7.98
N LYS A 234 -22.03 -5.80 7.56
CA LYS A 234 -22.47 -6.09 6.18
C LYS A 234 -21.34 -6.00 5.15
N VAL A 235 -20.12 -6.48 5.53
CA VAL A 235 -18.93 -6.43 4.67
C VAL A 235 -18.23 -7.78 4.59
N PHE A 236 -17.66 -8.06 3.41
CA PHE A 236 -16.68 -9.13 3.24
C PHE A 236 -15.28 -8.60 3.57
N TYR A 237 -14.47 -9.39 4.26
CA TYR A 237 -13.15 -8.98 4.72
C TYR A 237 -12.18 -10.17 4.84
N LYS A 238 -10.89 -9.88 4.97
CA LYS A 238 -9.83 -10.91 5.02
C LYS A 238 -9.25 -11.14 6.42
N TYR A 239 -9.09 -10.10 7.23
CA TYR A 239 -8.39 -10.18 8.52
C TYR A 239 -9.20 -9.56 9.65
N ASP A 240 -9.49 -10.36 10.70
CA ASP A 240 -10.31 -9.93 11.85
C ASP A 240 -9.73 -8.74 12.59
N ASP A 241 -8.43 -8.72 12.79
CA ASP A 241 -7.78 -7.65 13.51
C ASP A 241 -7.76 -6.33 12.72
N GLN A 242 -7.56 -6.35 11.40
CA GLN A 242 -7.72 -5.15 10.57
C GLN A 242 -9.15 -4.60 10.66
N LEU A 243 -10.14 -5.47 10.52
CA LEU A 243 -11.55 -5.08 10.65
C LEU A 243 -11.81 -4.44 12.02
N ASN A 244 -11.43 -5.10 13.10
CA ASN A 244 -11.67 -4.66 14.46
C ASN A 244 -10.97 -3.33 14.77
N ARG A 245 -9.74 -3.14 14.30
CA ARG A 245 -8.98 -1.88 14.46
C ARG A 245 -9.65 -0.75 13.69
N ALA A 246 -10.01 -0.97 12.42
CA ALA A 246 -10.67 0.04 11.60
C ALA A 246 -12.03 0.49 12.21
N PHE A 247 -12.84 -0.46 12.71
CA PHE A 247 -14.09 -0.12 13.39
C PHE A 247 -13.88 0.50 14.78
N THR A 248 -12.78 0.24 15.45
CA THR A 248 -12.39 0.95 16.68
C THR A 248 -12.07 2.41 16.36
N SER A 249 -11.31 2.67 15.31
CA SER A 249 -11.03 4.03 14.83
C SER A 249 -12.31 4.75 14.40
N LEU A 250 -13.23 4.06 13.70
CA LEU A 250 -14.53 4.63 13.36
C LEU A 250 -15.34 5.06 14.61
N ARG A 251 -15.34 4.25 15.68
CA ARG A 251 -16.01 4.61 16.94
C ARG A 251 -15.39 5.86 17.57
N LYS A 252 -14.06 5.94 17.65
CA LYS A 252 -13.35 7.13 18.14
C LYS A 252 -13.69 8.35 17.29
N TYR A 253 -13.65 8.23 15.97
CA TYR A 253 -13.94 9.32 15.05
C TYR A 253 -15.37 9.87 15.17
N LYS A 254 -16.36 9.02 15.47
CA LYS A 254 -17.74 9.46 15.73
C LYS A 254 -17.85 10.36 16.96
N HIS A 255 -16.99 10.17 17.96
CA HIS A 255 -16.96 11.02 19.18
C HIS A 255 -16.12 12.27 18.99
N ASN A 256 -14.95 12.14 18.35
CA ASN A 256 -14.03 13.26 18.15
C ASN A 256 -13.36 13.16 16.77
N LYS A 257 -13.76 14.02 15.85
CA LYS A 257 -13.32 14.01 14.45
C LYS A 257 -11.91 14.59 14.26
N ARG A 258 -11.00 14.42 15.22
CA ARG A 258 -9.67 15.04 15.19
C ARG A 258 -8.55 14.02 15.20
N TRP A 259 -7.64 14.18 14.26
CA TRP A 259 -6.34 13.52 14.25
C TRP A 259 -5.33 14.34 15.04
N LYS A 260 -4.38 13.68 15.70
CA LYS A 260 -3.32 14.29 16.48
C LYS A 260 -1.99 13.62 16.18
N LEU A 261 -0.96 14.43 15.97
CA LEU A 261 0.42 13.97 15.93
C LEU A 261 0.93 13.75 17.36
N CYS A 262 1.51 12.60 17.60
CA CYS A 262 2.23 12.23 18.83
C CYS A 262 3.69 11.93 18.47
N ASN A 263 4.61 12.36 19.33
CA ASN A 263 6.02 12.02 19.24
C ASN A 263 6.48 11.46 20.58
N LEU A 264 6.90 10.20 20.61
CA LEU A 264 7.46 9.54 21.78
C LEU A 264 8.91 9.15 21.45
N ASN A 265 9.86 9.94 21.93
CA ASN A 265 11.30 9.70 21.76
C ASN A 265 11.73 9.48 20.30
N GLY A 266 11.23 10.32 19.39
CA GLY A 266 11.53 10.22 17.96
C GLY A 266 10.62 9.28 17.16
N ASN A 267 9.74 8.53 17.85
CA ASN A 267 8.73 7.69 17.20
C ASN A 267 7.46 8.51 16.98
N TYR A 268 7.17 8.81 15.72
CA TYR A 268 6.00 9.62 15.34
C TYR A 268 4.79 8.75 15.08
N SER A 269 3.64 9.16 15.62
CA SER A 269 2.36 8.48 15.39
C SER A 269 1.24 9.51 15.21
N ILE A 270 0.34 9.26 14.25
CA ILE A 270 -0.89 10.00 14.05
C ILE A 270 -2.05 9.14 14.57
N ILE A 271 -2.72 9.61 15.58
CA ILE A 271 -3.81 8.90 16.28
C ILE A 271 -5.10 9.74 16.32
N LEU A 272 -6.22 9.06 16.45
CA LEU A 272 -7.50 9.70 16.75
C LEU A 272 -7.56 10.10 18.24
N MET A 273 -7.99 11.31 18.49
CA MET A 273 -8.24 11.76 19.86
C MET A 273 -9.41 10.97 20.46
N LYS A 274 -9.30 10.64 21.75
CA LYS A 274 -10.41 10.05 22.52
C LYS A 274 -11.51 11.06 22.80
#